data_e5d62740d75f46e7403c67249e458267
#
_entry.id   e5d62740d75f46e7403c67249e458267
#
_cell.length_a   1.000
_cell.length_b   1.000
_cell.length_c   1.000
_cell.angle_alpha   90.00
_cell.angle_beta   90.00
_cell.angle_gamma   90.00
#
_symmetry.space_group_name_H-M   'P 1'
#
loop_
_entity.id
_entity.type
_entity.pdbx_description
1 polymer ?
#
loop_
_entity_poly.entity_id
_entity_poly.type
_entity_poly.pdbx_seq_one_letter_code
_entity_poly.pdbx_strand_id
1 'polypeptide(L)'
;TVVDLRDQTVLPGFIDCHVHIAAKLPSRVNATEDWLTHSEIDRAFDGALFAGAMLQQGLTSARDVGGGDDSVAVKRAIEAGKIVGPRLWVALEPLGPTAGHGDPHSGLDPALAHAGWENGKVDSADEARLRVREHRRRGADLIKIMPSGGIASTGDDPRQQLMTEDEMRA
;
A
#
# COMPACT_ATOMS: atom_id res chain seq x y z
N THR A 1 19.63 9.47 33.01
CA THR A 1 18.62 8.48 33.45
C THR A 1 19.16 7.09 33.16
N VAL A 2 19.17 6.21 34.12
CA VAL A 2 19.51 4.80 33.97
C VAL A 2 18.22 4.02 33.88
N VAL A 3 18.09 3.17 32.85
CA VAL A 3 16.97 2.23 32.70
C VAL A 3 17.48 0.84 33.04
N ASP A 4 16.90 0.20 34.05
CA ASP A 4 17.30 -1.15 34.46
C ASP A 4 16.52 -2.18 33.61
N LEU A 5 17.24 -2.94 32.80
CA LEU A 5 16.71 -3.96 31.89
C LEU A 5 17.27 -5.36 32.18
N ARG A 6 17.75 -5.61 33.42
CA ARG A 6 18.42 -6.88 33.77
C ARG A 6 17.55 -8.11 33.53
N ASP A 7 16.24 -7.97 33.64
CA ASP A 7 15.25 -9.06 33.45
C ASP A 7 14.55 -8.98 32.07
N GLN A 8 15.09 -8.17 31.16
CA GLN A 8 14.51 -7.96 29.82
C GLN A 8 15.48 -8.38 28.73
N THR A 9 14.93 -8.80 27.60
CA THR A 9 15.71 -8.97 26.37
C THR A 9 15.55 -7.74 25.51
N VAL A 10 16.67 -7.07 25.18
CA VAL A 10 16.67 -5.90 24.30
C VAL A 10 16.96 -6.36 22.87
N LEU A 11 16.10 -5.99 21.96
CA LEU A 11 16.21 -6.28 20.53
C LEU A 11 16.17 -4.98 19.72
N PRO A 12 16.77 -4.94 18.52
CA PRO A 12 16.44 -3.89 17.55
C PRO A 12 14.95 -3.89 17.26
N GLY A 13 14.38 -2.72 16.92
CA GLY A 13 13.00 -2.64 16.49
C GLY A 13 12.75 -3.49 15.24
N PHE A 14 11.61 -4.14 15.19
CA PHE A 14 11.23 -4.98 14.07
C PHE A 14 10.92 -4.15 12.82
N ILE A 15 11.15 -4.78 11.66
CA ILE A 15 10.87 -4.21 10.34
C ILE A 15 9.89 -5.13 9.63
N ASP A 16 8.72 -4.58 9.24
CA ASP A 16 7.80 -5.29 8.37
C ASP A 16 7.93 -4.76 6.93
N CYS A 17 8.29 -5.65 6.03
CA CYS A 17 8.56 -5.29 4.63
C CYS A 17 7.32 -5.38 3.72
N HIS A 18 6.15 -5.74 4.24
CA HIS A 18 4.94 -5.86 3.45
C HIS A 18 3.69 -5.54 4.27
N VAL A 19 3.32 -4.27 4.31
CA VAL A 19 2.11 -3.81 4.98
C VAL A 19 1.22 -3.00 4.04
N HIS A 20 -0.03 -2.81 4.45
CA HIS A 20 -0.99 -1.86 3.89
C HIS A 20 -1.50 -1.02 5.06
N ILE A 21 -0.82 0.11 5.32
CA ILE A 21 -0.95 0.85 6.59
C ILE A 21 -2.35 1.37 6.87
N ALA A 22 -3.13 1.65 5.83
CA ALA A 22 -4.49 2.16 5.95
C ALA A 22 -5.57 1.08 5.74
N ALA A 23 -5.18 -0.17 5.44
CA ALA A 23 -6.12 -1.25 5.17
C ALA A 23 -6.64 -1.90 6.45
N LYS A 24 -7.94 -2.16 6.49
CA LYS A 24 -8.61 -2.92 7.55
C LYS A 24 -8.50 -4.42 7.29
N LEU A 25 -8.51 -5.22 8.35
CA LEU A 25 -8.48 -6.68 8.22
C LEU A 25 -9.78 -7.17 7.55
N PRO A 26 -9.69 -8.05 6.52
CA PRO A 26 -10.87 -8.60 5.83
C PRO A 26 -11.82 -9.36 6.74
N SER A 27 -11.34 -9.88 7.87
CA SER A 27 -12.17 -10.55 8.89
C SER A 27 -13.09 -9.59 9.68
N ARG A 28 -12.89 -8.27 9.53
CA ARG A 28 -13.67 -7.26 10.28
C ARG A 28 -14.54 -6.40 9.39
N VAL A 29 -14.21 -6.29 8.11
CA VAL A 29 -14.93 -5.46 7.14
C VAL A 29 -15.00 -6.16 5.79
N ASN A 30 -16.04 -5.88 5.01
CA ASN A 30 -16.03 -6.18 3.57
C ASN A 30 -15.09 -5.17 2.90
N ALA A 31 -13.97 -5.63 2.36
CA ALA A 31 -12.94 -4.76 1.80
C ALA A 31 -13.46 -3.91 0.63
N THR A 32 -14.31 -4.47 -0.23
CA THR A 32 -14.90 -3.74 -1.36
C THR A 32 -15.86 -2.65 -0.87
N GLU A 33 -16.73 -2.98 0.08
CA GLU A 33 -17.67 -2.02 0.67
C GLU A 33 -16.93 -0.89 1.39
N ASP A 34 -15.93 -1.23 2.21
CA ASP A 34 -15.10 -0.25 2.90
C ASP A 34 -14.42 0.71 1.91
N TRP A 35 -13.93 0.17 0.82
CA TRP A 35 -13.25 0.95 -0.21
C TRP A 35 -14.18 1.87 -1.00
N LEU A 36 -15.41 1.44 -1.24
CA LEU A 36 -16.43 2.23 -1.93
C LEU A 36 -17.08 3.31 -1.03
N THR A 37 -17.05 3.12 0.29
CA THR A 37 -17.76 4.00 1.24
C THR A 37 -16.84 4.96 2.01
N HIS A 38 -15.51 4.75 1.95
CA HIS A 38 -14.53 5.59 2.64
C HIS A 38 -13.60 6.30 1.66
N SER A 39 -13.40 7.57 1.90
CA SER A 39 -12.43 8.37 1.15
C SER A 39 -10.99 8.07 1.59
N GLU A 40 -9.99 8.53 0.80
CA GLU A 40 -8.58 8.49 1.22
C GLU A 40 -8.32 9.29 2.52
N ILE A 41 -9.14 10.31 2.79
CA ILE A 41 -9.04 11.07 4.03
C ILE A 41 -9.44 10.21 5.22
N ASP A 42 -10.54 9.45 5.13
CA ASP A 42 -10.97 8.53 6.19
C ASP A 42 -9.91 7.44 6.43
N ARG A 43 -9.39 6.86 5.35
CA ARG A 43 -8.33 5.86 5.42
C ARG A 43 -7.02 6.41 6.01
N ALA A 44 -6.68 7.68 5.78
CA ALA A 44 -5.51 8.30 6.41
C ALA A 44 -5.66 8.37 7.95
N PHE A 45 -6.88 8.61 8.48
CA PHE A 45 -7.12 8.55 9.92
C PHE A 45 -6.99 7.12 10.47
N ASP A 46 -7.53 6.12 9.75
CA ASP A 46 -7.34 4.70 10.11
C ASP A 46 -5.84 4.34 10.12
N GLY A 47 -5.11 4.76 9.09
CA GLY A 47 -3.66 4.56 8.99
C GLY A 47 -2.87 5.22 10.13
N ALA A 48 -3.28 6.39 10.59
CA ALA A 48 -2.68 7.04 11.74
C ALA A 48 -2.87 6.24 13.03
N LEU A 49 -4.07 5.67 13.24
CA LEU A 49 -4.36 4.80 14.37
C LEU A 49 -3.51 3.51 14.30
N PHE A 50 -3.46 2.87 13.13
CA PHE A 50 -2.73 1.62 12.94
C PHE A 50 -1.22 1.82 13.06
N ALA A 51 -0.67 2.94 12.58
CA ALA A 51 0.73 3.28 12.76
C ALA A 51 1.15 3.32 14.24
N GLY A 52 0.31 3.93 15.09
CA GLY A 52 0.53 3.94 16.53
C GLY A 52 0.51 2.53 17.15
N ALA A 53 -0.47 1.71 16.74
CA ALA A 53 -0.58 0.32 17.20
C ALA A 53 0.61 -0.55 16.76
N MET A 54 1.10 -0.38 15.53
CA MET A 54 2.29 -1.08 15.03
C MET A 54 3.52 -0.77 15.87
N LEU A 55 3.74 0.50 16.19
CA LEU A 55 4.88 0.90 17.02
C LEU A 55 4.81 0.29 18.42
N GLN A 56 3.62 0.21 19.01
CA GLN A 56 3.41 -0.44 20.32
C GLN A 56 3.71 -1.94 20.29
N GLN A 57 3.60 -2.59 19.13
CA GLN A 57 3.99 -3.99 18.93
C GLN A 57 5.49 -4.17 18.64
N GLY A 58 6.28 -3.11 18.68
CA GLY A 58 7.73 -3.17 18.43
C GLY A 58 8.11 -3.05 16.95
N LEU A 59 7.17 -2.79 16.05
CA LEU A 59 7.43 -2.52 14.63
C LEU A 59 7.88 -1.06 14.49
N THR A 60 9.19 -0.83 14.34
CA THR A 60 9.78 0.51 14.26
C THR A 60 9.97 1.01 12.84
N SER A 61 9.84 0.12 11.87
CA SER A 61 9.91 0.44 10.45
C SER A 61 8.94 -0.44 9.66
N ALA A 62 8.34 0.09 8.62
CA ALA A 62 7.44 -0.66 7.75
C ALA A 62 7.52 -0.18 6.29
N ARG A 63 7.30 -1.12 5.38
CA ARG A 63 7.17 -0.85 3.95
C ARG A 63 5.74 -1.08 3.51
N ASP A 64 5.02 0.01 3.23
CA ASP A 64 3.68 -0.02 2.66
C ASP A 64 3.80 -0.28 1.15
N VAL A 65 3.19 -1.36 0.69
CA VAL A 65 3.29 -1.84 -0.70
C VAL A 65 1.95 -1.79 -1.44
N GLY A 66 1.03 -0.99 -0.94
CA GLY A 66 -0.26 -0.76 -1.60
C GLY A 66 -1.15 0.15 -0.78
N GLY A 67 -1.33 1.35 -1.24
CA GLY A 67 -2.19 2.39 -0.69
C GLY A 67 -2.44 3.44 -1.76
N GLY A 68 -2.81 4.61 -1.35
CA GLY A 68 -2.95 5.80 -2.18
C GLY A 68 -2.26 7.00 -1.52
N ASP A 69 -2.78 8.18 -1.75
CA ASP A 69 -2.28 9.40 -1.10
C ASP A 69 -2.50 9.39 0.43
N ASP A 70 -3.41 8.54 0.94
CA ASP A 70 -3.60 8.25 2.35
C ASP A 70 -2.31 7.75 3.02
N SER A 71 -1.61 6.80 2.42
CA SER A 71 -0.34 6.26 2.96
C SER A 71 0.78 7.31 2.98
N VAL A 72 0.85 8.16 1.95
CA VAL A 72 1.79 9.30 1.90
C VAL A 72 1.45 10.34 2.96
N ALA A 73 0.16 10.59 3.20
CA ALA A 73 -0.27 11.52 4.24
C ALA A 73 0.12 11.04 5.64
N VAL A 74 -0.09 9.74 5.94
CA VAL A 74 0.33 9.12 7.18
C VAL A 74 1.85 9.21 7.37
N LYS A 75 2.64 8.83 6.36
CA LYS A 75 4.10 8.96 6.38
C LYS A 75 4.53 10.38 6.72
N ARG A 76 4.03 11.38 5.99
CA ARG A 76 4.37 12.80 6.21
C ARG A 76 3.97 13.29 7.60
N ALA A 77 2.85 12.80 8.14
CA ALA A 77 2.42 13.15 9.48
C ALA A 77 3.35 12.58 10.56
N ILE A 78 3.85 11.36 10.37
CA ILE A 78 4.86 10.74 11.24
C ILE A 78 6.19 11.53 11.16
N GLU A 79 6.69 11.79 9.96
CA GLU A 79 7.93 12.57 9.73
C GLU A 79 7.87 13.97 10.33
N ALA A 80 6.70 14.60 10.29
CA ALA A 80 6.47 15.91 10.90
C ALA A 80 6.21 15.86 12.41
N GLY A 81 6.22 14.69 13.05
CA GLY A 81 5.93 14.50 14.46
C GLY A 81 4.49 14.83 14.88
N LYS A 82 3.54 14.86 13.92
CA LYS A 82 2.11 15.11 14.19
C LYS A 82 1.41 13.89 14.76
N ILE A 83 1.84 12.71 14.38
CA ILE A 83 1.36 11.42 14.88
C ILE A 83 2.54 10.51 15.21
N VAL A 84 2.30 9.52 16.07
CA VAL A 84 3.29 8.51 16.45
C VAL A 84 3.13 7.29 15.54
N GLY A 85 4.24 6.78 15.02
CA GLY A 85 4.25 5.60 14.16
C GLY A 85 5.65 5.14 13.78
N PRO A 86 5.77 4.02 13.06
CA PRO A 86 7.03 3.51 12.55
C PRO A 86 7.56 4.41 11.43
N ARG A 87 8.83 4.26 11.10
CA ARG A 87 9.40 4.83 9.87
C ARG A 87 8.77 4.13 8.67
N LEU A 88 8.11 4.88 7.78
CA LEU A 88 7.38 4.32 6.63
C LEU A 88 8.10 4.59 5.31
N TRP A 89 8.13 3.55 4.48
CA TRP A 89 8.38 3.65 3.03
C TRP A 89 7.09 3.26 2.31
N VAL A 90 6.66 4.08 1.35
CA VAL A 90 5.35 3.94 0.70
C VAL A 90 5.49 3.79 -0.81
N ALA A 91 4.72 2.86 -1.38
CA ALA A 91 4.71 2.57 -2.81
C ALA A 91 3.61 3.30 -3.58
N LEU A 92 2.56 3.80 -2.90
CA LEU A 92 1.29 4.19 -3.52
C LEU A 92 0.58 2.97 -4.14
N GLU A 93 -0.24 3.19 -5.17
CA GLU A 93 -0.97 2.12 -5.86
C GLU A 93 0.01 1.14 -6.52
N PRO A 94 -0.18 -0.17 -6.36
CA PRO A 94 0.61 -1.15 -7.08
C PRO A 94 0.42 -1.03 -8.60
N LEU A 95 1.50 -1.15 -9.36
CA LEU A 95 1.44 -1.15 -10.82
C LEU A 95 1.12 -2.55 -11.35
N GLY A 96 0.12 -2.65 -12.19
CA GLY A 96 -0.31 -3.88 -12.84
C GLY A 96 -1.18 -3.63 -14.07
N PRO A 97 -1.37 -4.62 -14.94
CA PRO A 97 -2.15 -4.45 -16.15
C PRO A 97 -3.65 -4.44 -15.87
N THR A 98 -4.41 -3.96 -16.85
CA THR A 98 -5.88 -4.08 -16.88
C THR A 98 -6.31 -5.52 -16.63
N ALA A 99 -7.33 -5.71 -15.79
CA ALA A 99 -7.85 -6.99 -15.33
C ALA A 99 -6.85 -7.86 -14.54
N GLY A 100 -5.71 -7.30 -14.12
CA GLY A 100 -4.73 -7.97 -13.27
C GLY A 100 -5.05 -7.83 -11.78
N HIS A 101 -4.17 -8.42 -10.95
CA HIS A 101 -4.34 -8.46 -9.49
C HIS A 101 -4.51 -7.08 -8.83
N GLY A 102 -3.92 -6.03 -9.40
CA GLY A 102 -4.01 -4.66 -8.89
C GLY A 102 -5.11 -3.82 -9.54
N ASP A 103 -5.90 -4.37 -10.46
CA ASP A 103 -6.97 -3.61 -11.11
C ASP A 103 -8.21 -3.54 -10.22
N PRO A 104 -8.53 -2.36 -9.68
CA PRO A 104 -9.67 -2.18 -8.79
C PRO A 104 -11.03 -2.34 -9.47
N HIS A 105 -11.09 -2.32 -10.80
CA HIS A 105 -12.34 -2.55 -11.54
C HIS A 105 -12.68 -4.03 -11.71
N SER A 106 -11.74 -4.94 -11.45
CA SER A 106 -11.96 -6.38 -11.63
C SER A 106 -13.12 -6.89 -10.78
N GLY A 107 -14.16 -7.41 -11.45
CA GLY A 107 -15.36 -7.94 -10.79
C GLY A 107 -16.39 -6.90 -10.34
N LEU A 108 -16.20 -5.62 -10.66
CA LEU A 108 -17.18 -4.56 -10.38
C LEU A 108 -18.03 -4.22 -11.61
N ASP A 109 -19.15 -3.56 -11.37
CA ASP A 109 -19.97 -2.99 -12.43
C ASP A 109 -19.14 -1.95 -13.21
N PRO A 110 -19.04 -2.05 -14.55
CA PRO A 110 -18.30 -1.10 -15.38
C PRO A 110 -18.77 0.35 -15.26
N ALA A 111 -19.99 0.59 -14.78
CA ALA A 111 -20.50 1.93 -14.52
C ALA A 111 -19.90 2.58 -13.26
N LEU A 112 -19.27 1.80 -12.38
CA LEU A 112 -18.58 2.32 -11.22
C LEU A 112 -17.24 2.90 -11.64
N ALA A 113 -16.98 4.13 -11.23
CA ALA A 113 -15.70 4.80 -11.43
C ALA A 113 -15.33 5.58 -10.18
N HIS A 114 -14.07 5.55 -9.82
CA HIS A 114 -13.53 6.30 -8.68
C HIS A 114 -12.25 7.01 -9.09
N ALA A 115 -12.09 8.25 -8.63
CA ALA A 115 -10.87 9.01 -8.89
C ALA A 115 -9.65 8.25 -8.31
N GLY A 116 -8.61 8.08 -9.12
CA GLY A 116 -7.38 7.39 -8.72
C GLY A 116 -7.33 5.90 -9.06
N TRP A 117 -8.42 5.27 -9.45
CA TRP A 117 -8.42 3.85 -9.83
C TRP A 117 -7.51 3.53 -11.02
N GLU A 118 -7.29 4.48 -11.89
CA GLU A 118 -6.38 4.35 -13.04
C GLU A 118 -4.90 4.54 -12.70
N ASN A 119 -4.57 5.01 -11.49
CA ASN A 119 -3.21 5.40 -11.14
C ASN A 119 -2.21 4.24 -11.14
N GLY A 120 -2.67 3.03 -10.84
CA GLY A 120 -1.86 1.81 -10.82
C GLY A 120 -1.87 1.03 -12.15
N LYS A 121 -2.71 1.40 -13.13
CA LYS A 121 -2.83 0.64 -14.38
C LYS A 121 -1.68 0.93 -15.34
N VAL A 122 -1.09 -0.15 -15.87
CA VAL A 122 -0.03 -0.12 -16.87
C VAL A 122 -0.22 -1.28 -17.86
N ASP A 123 -0.51 -0.93 -19.10
CA ASP A 123 -0.71 -1.88 -20.21
C ASP A 123 0.38 -1.74 -21.28
N SER A 124 1.45 -1.00 -20.98
CA SER A 124 2.63 -0.85 -21.83
C SER A 124 3.85 -0.37 -21.03
N ALA A 125 5.05 -0.58 -21.60
CA ALA A 125 6.30 -0.09 -21.02
C ALA A 125 6.35 1.45 -20.88
N ASP A 126 5.71 2.18 -21.79
CA ASP A 126 5.68 3.65 -21.73
C ASP A 126 4.73 4.14 -20.62
N GLU A 127 3.60 3.48 -20.44
CA GLU A 127 2.72 3.75 -19.30
C GLU A 127 3.40 3.41 -17.97
N ALA A 128 4.14 2.29 -17.89
CA ALA A 128 4.91 1.95 -16.69
C ALA A 128 5.88 3.08 -16.32
N ARG A 129 6.64 3.60 -17.30
CA ARG A 129 7.54 4.76 -17.09
C ARG A 129 6.81 6.01 -16.65
N LEU A 130 5.64 6.28 -17.22
CA LEU A 130 4.81 7.42 -16.85
C LEU A 130 4.34 7.29 -15.39
N ARG A 131 3.76 6.13 -15.02
CA ARG A 131 3.26 5.88 -13.66
C ARG A 131 4.37 5.95 -12.61
N VAL A 132 5.55 5.40 -12.88
CA VAL A 132 6.71 5.53 -11.97
C VAL A 132 7.05 7.00 -11.70
N ARG A 133 7.04 7.86 -12.72
CA ARG A 133 7.32 9.29 -12.55
C ARG A 133 6.21 10.00 -11.78
N GLU A 134 4.94 9.63 -12.02
CA GLU A 134 3.79 10.16 -11.30
C GLU A 134 3.82 9.76 -9.83
N HIS A 135 4.07 8.48 -9.53
CA HIS A 135 4.23 7.97 -8.17
C HIS A 135 5.37 8.70 -7.43
N ARG A 136 6.52 8.87 -8.09
CA ARG A 136 7.62 9.63 -7.52
C ARG A 136 7.24 11.08 -7.22
N ARG A 137 6.52 11.74 -8.12
CA ARG A 137 6.03 13.11 -7.93
C ARG A 137 5.07 13.21 -6.74
N ARG A 138 4.21 12.21 -6.53
CA ARG A 138 3.26 12.14 -5.40
C ARG A 138 3.94 11.81 -4.07
N GLY A 139 5.13 11.23 -4.08
CA GLY A 139 5.92 10.99 -2.87
C GLY A 139 6.19 9.52 -2.56
N ALA A 140 6.05 8.63 -3.55
CA ALA A 140 6.46 7.24 -3.41
C ALA A 140 7.99 7.12 -3.20
N ASP A 141 8.38 6.21 -2.31
CA ASP A 141 9.77 5.85 -2.03
C ASP A 141 10.25 4.68 -2.89
N LEU A 142 9.31 3.84 -3.30
CA LEU A 142 9.53 2.62 -4.08
C LEU A 142 8.34 2.38 -5.00
N ILE A 143 8.48 1.42 -5.88
CA ILE A 143 7.39 0.95 -6.75
C ILE A 143 7.07 -0.50 -6.38
N LYS A 144 5.79 -0.78 -6.20
CA LYS A 144 5.24 -2.14 -6.14
C LYS A 144 4.73 -2.52 -7.52
N ILE A 145 5.10 -3.69 -8.01
CA ILE A 145 4.54 -4.26 -9.25
C ILE A 145 3.78 -5.55 -8.94
N MET A 146 2.78 -5.86 -9.75
CA MET A 146 1.99 -7.09 -9.70
C MET A 146 2.14 -7.87 -11.01
N PRO A 147 3.27 -8.58 -11.18
CA PRO A 147 3.61 -9.24 -12.46
C PRO A 147 2.86 -10.55 -12.69
N SER A 148 2.19 -11.07 -11.66
CA SER A 148 1.38 -12.28 -11.72
C SER A 148 0.00 -12.04 -11.12
N GLY A 149 -0.93 -12.95 -11.36
CA GLY A 149 -2.21 -12.96 -10.69
C GLY A 149 -2.09 -13.14 -9.18
N GLY A 150 -3.16 -12.90 -8.46
CA GLY A 150 -3.24 -12.99 -7.01
C GLY A 150 -4.22 -14.07 -6.54
N ILE A 151 -4.20 -14.34 -5.24
CA ILE A 151 -5.12 -15.31 -4.62
C ILE A 151 -6.46 -14.62 -4.27
N ALA A 152 -6.42 -13.34 -3.92
CA ALA A 152 -7.58 -12.60 -3.42
C ALA A 152 -8.31 -11.79 -4.51
N SER A 153 -7.75 -11.69 -5.71
CA SER A 153 -8.35 -10.97 -6.83
C SER A 153 -9.34 -11.84 -7.60
N THR A 154 -10.33 -11.19 -8.22
CA THR A 154 -11.33 -11.87 -9.06
C THR A 154 -10.84 -11.90 -10.50
N GLY A 155 -10.82 -13.10 -11.10
CA GLY A 155 -10.61 -13.25 -12.54
C GLY A 155 -9.17 -13.50 -13.00
N ASP A 156 -8.21 -13.57 -12.07
CA ASP A 156 -6.81 -13.92 -12.38
C ASP A 156 -6.33 -15.20 -11.64
N ASP A 157 -5.21 -15.76 -12.06
CA ASP A 157 -4.59 -16.96 -11.47
C ASP A 157 -3.16 -16.59 -11.01
N PRO A 158 -2.75 -16.92 -9.77
CA PRO A 158 -1.40 -16.65 -9.27
C PRO A 158 -0.26 -17.19 -10.14
N ARG A 159 -0.54 -18.20 -10.96
CA ARG A 159 0.43 -18.81 -11.89
C ARG A 159 0.50 -18.08 -13.24
N GLN A 160 -0.41 -17.18 -13.51
CA GLN A 160 -0.47 -16.43 -14.75
C GLN A 160 0.50 -15.27 -14.71
N GLN A 161 1.37 -15.15 -15.72
CA GLN A 161 2.14 -13.94 -15.94
C GLN A 161 1.19 -12.87 -16.50
N LEU A 162 1.14 -11.72 -15.85
CA LEU A 162 0.27 -10.59 -16.21
C LEU A 162 1.04 -9.45 -16.87
N MET A 163 2.25 -9.16 -16.40
CA MET A 163 3.12 -8.12 -16.99
C MET A 163 4.14 -8.75 -17.93
N THR A 164 4.40 -8.08 -19.04
CA THR A 164 5.49 -8.43 -19.95
C THR A 164 6.84 -8.06 -19.34
N GLU A 165 7.91 -8.66 -19.87
CA GLU A 165 9.27 -8.34 -19.42
C GLU A 165 9.63 -6.87 -19.68
N ASP A 166 9.17 -6.29 -20.78
CA ASP A 166 9.41 -4.90 -21.13
C ASP A 166 8.71 -3.92 -20.18
N GLU A 167 7.49 -4.22 -19.75
CA GLU A 167 6.78 -3.45 -18.72
C GLU A 167 7.49 -3.50 -17.38
N MET A 168 7.98 -4.68 -16.97
CA MET A 168 8.72 -4.84 -15.71
C MET A 168 10.09 -4.16 -15.73
N ARG A 169 10.73 -4.02 -16.92
CA ARG A 169 12.05 -3.39 -17.09
C ARG A 169 11.96 -1.87 -17.20
N ALA A 170 10.82 -1.35 -17.56
CA ALA A 170 10.60 0.08 -17.80
C ALA A 170 10.71 0.94 -16.54
#